data_46e6a19349632efb676c0f9ec6fa8be5
#
_entry.id   46e6a19349632efb676c0f9ec6fa8be5
#
_cell.length_a   1.000
_cell.length_b   1.000
_cell.length_c   1.000
_cell.angle_alpha   90.00
_cell.angle_beta   90.00
_cell.angle_gamma   90.00
#
_symmetry.space_group_name_H-M   'P 1'
#
loop_
_entity.id
_entity.type
_entity.pdbx_description
1 polymer ?
#
loop_
_entity_poly.entity_id
_entity_poly.type
_entity_poly.pdbx_seq_one_letter_code
_entity_poly.pdbx_strand_id
1 'polypeptide(L)'
;MSLRKMGRATMAATMSLAMGFGLTACTRDFTVAYVYVTTAPKNGQGGGIAEYASDYQSGALVAVNGSPVQAGNNPVSLAAAPNGLFIYVLNHDDSTVQEFAINTNDGSLTSKNTYPITGTFPTSAIVDQTGRFLYVTYTYQTGYSAAKPGPGGMTIFPINADNSLGTATDQKLGNNPVGVTTNNFNNLVYVIDQEASPNAAVLGFSRDPSSGALTPVPGTTIGPAVPGGPTVATGFPAGVQPSAIAMAPTGHFVYVTDRATNQLIGYVVQGSGVLVPMVNSPFTTGLLPVAVTIDPRGLYLYTANFNANTIGAFAINTSTGAPSGAVGSGATAVGTAPNCIAIEPALGIYLYTSNNLDGTVSGLQLDPHNGTLKNVQNTPFPASGLPTCVVAVANGNHATQIIQP
;
A
#
# COMPACT_ATOMS: atom_id res chain seq x y z
N MET A 1 -72.61 46.06 6.77
CA MET A 1 -71.52 45.80 5.85
C MET A 1 -70.39 45.12 6.61
N SER A 2 -69.95 43.95 6.17
CA SER A 2 -69.41 42.83 6.92
C SER A 2 -67.90 42.95 7.20
N LEU A 3 -67.51 42.80 8.47
CA LEU A 3 -66.19 42.73 9.06
C LEU A 3 -65.53 41.30 8.84
N ARG A 4 -65.66 40.68 7.66
CA ARG A 4 -65.22 39.33 7.42
C ARG A 4 -64.13 39.18 6.36
N LYS A 5 -63.42 40.21 5.94
CA LYS A 5 -62.42 40.14 4.89
C LYS A 5 -60.99 40.56 5.26
N MET A 6 -60.68 40.83 6.52
CA MET A 6 -59.33 41.26 6.94
C MET A 6 -58.49 40.20 7.70
N GLY A 7 -59.04 39.02 7.89
CA GLY A 7 -58.37 37.98 8.70
C GLY A 7 -57.54 36.91 7.93
N ARG A 8 -57.40 37.01 6.59
CA ARG A 8 -56.73 35.99 5.80
C ARG A 8 -55.41 36.35 5.11
N ALA A 9 -55.04 37.62 5.16
CA ALA A 9 -53.81 38.08 4.53
C ALA A 9 -52.59 38.19 5.47
N THR A 10 -52.81 38.15 6.79
CA THR A 10 -51.73 38.28 7.80
C THR A 10 -51.17 36.95 8.29
N MET A 11 -51.82 35.80 7.96
CA MET A 11 -51.30 34.48 8.34
C MET A 11 -50.41 33.81 7.29
N ALA A 12 -50.33 34.31 6.07
CA ALA A 12 -49.46 33.76 5.02
C ALA A 12 -48.07 34.41 4.99
N ALA A 13 -47.89 35.57 5.66
CA ALA A 13 -46.56 36.23 5.67
C ALA A 13 -45.67 35.85 6.84
N THR A 14 -46.19 35.18 7.88
CA THR A 14 -45.40 34.72 9.04
C THR A 14 -44.93 33.29 8.94
N MET A 15 -45.40 32.48 7.98
CA MET A 15 -44.90 31.14 7.72
C MET A 15 -43.73 31.06 6.73
N SER A 16 -43.49 32.12 5.96
CA SER A 16 -42.37 32.13 5.00
C SER A 16 -41.05 32.67 5.58
N LEU A 17 -41.05 33.23 6.81
CA LEU A 17 -39.83 33.72 7.48
C LEU A 17 -39.26 32.71 8.48
N ALA A 18 -39.97 31.62 8.80
CA ALA A 18 -39.52 30.62 9.74
C ALA A 18 -38.80 29.41 9.07
N MET A 19 -38.74 29.38 7.73
CA MET A 19 -38.01 28.34 6.98
C MET A 19 -36.63 28.77 6.48
N GLY A 20 -36.18 29.96 6.85
CA GLY A 20 -34.87 30.49 6.45
C GLY A 20 -33.74 30.37 7.47
N PHE A 21 -34.02 29.88 8.68
CA PHE A 21 -33.03 29.78 9.76
C PHE A 21 -32.97 28.34 10.32
N GLY A 22 -32.55 27.41 9.51
CA GLY A 22 -32.48 26.07 10.09
C GLY A 22 -31.95 24.96 9.17
N LEU A 23 -31.09 25.27 8.25
CA LEU A 23 -30.26 24.27 7.59
C LEU A 23 -28.83 24.80 7.42
N THR A 24 -28.19 25.21 8.50
CA THR A 24 -26.80 24.83 8.62
C THR A 24 -26.84 23.33 8.87
N ALA A 25 -27.00 22.53 7.82
CA ALA A 25 -26.59 21.15 7.84
C ALA A 25 -25.14 21.22 8.35
N CYS A 26 -24.90 20.73 9.57
CA CYS A 26 -23.59 20.29 9.92
C CYS A 26 -23.23 19.34 8.79
N THR A 27 -22.42 19.78 7.84
CA THR A 27 -21.74 18.89 6.91
C THR A 27 -20.84 18.04 7.80
N ARG A 28 -21.40 16.92 8.32
CA ARG A 28 -20.56 15.91 8.92
C ARG A 28 -19.59 15.52 7.82
N ASP A 29 -18.32 15.65 8.08
CA ASP A 29 -17.30 15.04 7.24
C ASP A 29 -17.48 13.52 7.37
N PHE A 30 -18.08 12.92 6.34
CA PHE A 30 -18.31 11.48 6.26
C PHE A 30 -17.10 10.74 5.67
N THR A 31 -16.01 11.42 5.37
CA THR A 31 -14.82 10.83 4.78
C THR A 31 -13.93 10.26 5.89
N VAL A 32 -13.72 8.94 5.90
CA VAL A 32 -12.81 8.28 6.84
C VAL A 32 -11.36 8.31 6.36
N ALA A 33 -11.16 8.14 5.06
CA ALA A 33 -9.84 8.07 4.43
C ALA A 33 -9.89 8.56 2.99
N TYR A 34 -8.75 8.96 2.47
CA TYR A 34 -8.55 9.13 1.04
C TYR A 34 -7.82 7.93 0.47
N VAL A 35 -8.27 7.47 -0.70
CA VAL A 35 -7.70 6.30 -1.40
C VAL A 35 -7.11 6.77 -2.72
N TYR A 36 -5.83 6.48 -2.92
CA TYR A 36 -5.07 6.86 -4.10
C TYR A 36 -4.65 5.61 -4.85
N VAL A 37 -4.87 5.62 -6.17
CA VAL A 37 -4.63 4.46 -7.03
C VAL A 37 -3.79 4.89 -8.22
N THR A 38 -2.59 4.36 -8.33
CA THR A 38 -1.76 4.55 -9.53
C THR A 38 -2.36 3.75 -10.69
N THR A 39 -2.39 4.37 -11.88
CA THR A 39 -2.96 3.77 -13.09
C THR A 39 -2.02 3.93 -14.26
N ALA A 40 -1.74 2.82 -14.97
CA ALA A 40 -1.07 2.86 -16.26
C ALA A 40 -2.05 3.29 -17.37
N PRO A 41 -1.60 3.85 -18.50
CA PRO A 41 -2.46 4.23 -19.62
C PRO A 41 -3.27 3.05 -20.17
N LYS A 42 -4.54 3.30 -20.54
CA LYS A 42 -5.43 2.31 -21.16
C LYS A 42 -6.32 2.95 -22.23
N ASN A 43 -6.36 2.38 -23.45
CA ASN A 43 -7.30 2.77 -24.51
C ASN A 43 -7.37 4.27 -24.78
N GLY A 44 -6.21 4.97 -24.79
CA GLY A 44 -6.14 6.41 -25.01
C GLY A 44 -6.46 7.27 -23.77
N GLN A 45 -6.80 6.65 -22.64
CA GLN A 45 -6.85 7.33 -21.33
C GLN A 45 -5.43 7.42 -20.79
N GLY A 46 -5.00 8.62 -20.39
CA GLY A 46 -3.70 8.83 -19.74
C GLY A 46 -3.64 8.10 -18.41
N GLY A 47 -2.47 7.53 -18.08
CA GLY A 47 -2.18 7.05 -16.74
C GLY A 47 -2.03 8.20 -15.76
N GLY A 48 -2.09 7.89 -14.46
CA GLY A 48 -1.95 8.89 -13.41
C GLY A 48 -2.30 8.32 -12.05
N ILE A 49 -2.91 9.16 -11.22
CA ILE A 49 -3.37 8.78 -9.89
C ILE A 49 -4.86 9.06 -9.81
N ALA A 50 -5.67 8.02 -9.68
CA ALA A 50 -7.08 8.16 -9.37
C ALA A 50 -7.24 8.42 -7.86
N GLU A 51 -8.05 9.40 -7.50
CA GLU A 51 -8.23 9.91 -6.14
C GLU A 51 -9.67 9.70 -5.70
N TYR A 52 -9.87 9.15 -4.50
CA TYR A 52 -11.18 8.88 -3.95
C TYR A 52 -11.27 9.29 -2.48
N ALA A 53 -12.44 9.74 -2.07
CA ALA A 53 -12.87 9.82 -0.68
C ALA A 53 -13.62 8.53 -0.30
N SER A 54 -13.24 7.91 0.80
CA SER A 54 -13.90 6.74 1.36
C SER A 54 -14.95 7.16 2.38
N ASP A 55 -16.19 6.76 2.18
CA ASP A 55 -17.30 7.04 3.08
C ASP A 55 -17.12 6.31 4.43
N TYR A 56 -17.29 7.06 5.52
CA TYR A 56 -17.09 6.57 6.89
C TYR A 56 -18.00 5.39 7.28
N GLN A 57 -19.24 5.36 6.78
CA GLN A 57 -20.22 4.36 7.18
C GLN A 57 -20.23 3.13 6.29
N SER A 58 -19.98 3.31 5.00
CA SER A 58 -20.14 2.26 4.00
C SER A 58 -18.82 1.79 3.38
N GLY A 59 -17.74 2.57 3.49
CA GLY A 59 -16.49 2.32 2.77
C GLY A 59 -16.59 2.53 1.25
N ALA A 60 -17.74 3.04 0.75
CA ALA A 60 -17.89 3.32 -0.67
C ALA A 60 -16.96 4.45 -1.12
N LEU A 61 -16.40 4.31 -2.31
CA LEU A 61 -15.48 5.29 -2.88
C LEU A 61 -16.23 6.30 -3.75
N VAL A 62 -15.95 7.58 -3.52
CA VAL A 62 -16.41 8.70 -4.34
C VAL A 62 -15.18 9.39 -4.93
N ALA A 63 -15.15 9.57 -6.25
CA ALA A 63 -14.01 10.24 -6.88
C ALA A 63 -13.87 11.70 -6.38
N VAL A 64 -12.64 12.09 -6.05
CA VAL A 64 -12.29 13.46 -5.71
C VAL A 64 -12.42 14.34 -6.96
N ASN A 65 -12.84 15.59 -6.78
CA ASN A 65 -12.99 16.52 -7.89
C ASN A 65 -11.61 16.82 -8.53
N GLY A 66 -11.52 16.69 -9.84
CA GLY A 66 -10.26 16.83 -10.58
C GLY A 66 -9.47 15.53 -10.80
N SER A 67 -9.91 14.41 -10.18
CA SER A 67 -9.34 13.08 -10.43
C SER A 67 -9.57 12.62 -11.88
N PRO A 68 -8.58 11.98 -12.53
CA PRO A 68 -7.23 11.64 -12.04
C PRO A 68 -6.23 12.79 -12.19
N VAL A 69 -5.23 12.82 -11.31
CA VAL A 69 -4.05 13.71 -11.42
C VAL A 69 -2.95 13.00 -12.23
N GLN A 70 -2.24 13.78 -13.04
CA GLN A 70 -1.14 13.24 -13.86
C GLN A 70 0.07 12.87 -13.00
N ALA A 71 0.65 11.70 -13.26
CA ALA A 71 1.95 11.26 -12.78
C ALA A 71 2.96 11.19 -13.94
N GLY A 72 4.17 10.73 -13.67
CA GLY A 72 5.14 10.39 -14.72
C GLY A 72 4.76 9.14 -15.50
N ASN A 73 5.70 8.62 -16.29
CA ASN A 73 5.43 7.49 -17.17
C ASN A 73 5.37 6.17 -16.40
N ASN A 74 4.29 5.42 -16.65
CA ASN A 74 4.04 4.08 -16.09
C ASN A 74 4.17 4.04 -14.54
N PRO A 75 3.29 4.72 -13.79
CA PRO A 75 3.32 4.67 -12.34
C PRO A 75 2.93 3.27 -11.86
N VAL A 76 3.80 2.62 -11.05
CA VAL A 76 3.69 1.20 -10.68
C VAL A 76 3.41 0.98 -9.19
N SER A 77 3.79 1.92 -8.34
CA SER A 77 3.66 1.80 -6.89
C SER A 77 3.58 3.18 -6.26
N LEU A 78 3.09 3.24 -5.03
CA LEU A 78 3.05 4.46 -4.24
C LEU A 78 3.16 4.15 -2.75
N ALA A 79 3.72 5.09 -2.00
CA ALA A 79 3.83 5.02 -0.55
C ALA A 79 3.30 6.30 0.09
N ALA A 80 2.55 6.18 1.17
CA ALA A 80 2.03 7.33 1.92
C ALA A 80 2.96 7.68 3.09
N ALA A 81 3.14 8.97 3.34
CA ALA A 81 3.77 9.44 4.55
C ALA A 81 2.85 9.18 5.76
N PRO A 82 3.36 8.69 6.90
CA PRO A 82 2.54 8.37 8.08
C PRO A 82 1.77 9.56 8.66
N ASN A 83 2.23 10.79 8.39
CA ASN A 83 1.54 12.01 8.80
C ASN A 83 0.28 12.32 7.97
N GLY A 84 0.01 11.55 6.90
CA GLY A 84 -1.15 11.73 6.04
C GLY A 84 -1.12 12.96 5.12
N LEU A 85 0.03 13.62 4.97
CA LEU A 85 0.15 14.87 4.22
C LEU A 85 0.73 14.70 2.82
N PHE A 86 1.41 13.57 2.54
CA PHE A 86 2.09 13.34 1.28
C PHE A 86 1.99 11.89 0.81
N ILE A 87 2.05 11.71 -0.50
CA ILE A 87 2.33 10.42 -1.14
C ILE A 87 3.52 10.55 -2.08
N TYR A 88 4.25 9.45 -2.26
CA TYR A 88 5.40 9.29 -3.15
C TYR A 88 5.08 8.23 -4.18
N VAL A 89 5.07 8.60 -5.45
CA VAL A 89 4.66 7.75 -6.59
C VAL A 89 5.88 7.35 -7.38
N LEU A 90 6.01 6.05 -7.68
CA LEU A 90 7.09 5.50 -8.48
C LEU A 90 6.71 5.49 -9.95
N ASN A 91 7.41 6.27 -10.76
CA ASN A 91 7.28 6.28 -12.22
C ASN A 91 8.33 5.34 -12.81
N HIS A 92 7.90 4.14 -13.20
CA HIS A 92 8.78 3.04 -13.62
C HIS A 92 9.67 3.42 -14.80
N ASP A 93 9.07 3.93 -15.88
CA ASP A 93 9.78 4.18 -17.13
C ASP A 93 10.66 5.45 -17.07
N ASP A 94 10.31 6.39 -16.17
CA ASP A 94 11.12 7.58 -15.91
C ASP A 94 12.24 7.33 -14.88
N SER A 95 12.19 6.22 -14.14
CA SER A 95 13.12 5.91 -13.05
C SER A 95 13.14 7.02 -11.98
N THR A 96 11.97 7.52 -11.61
CA THR A 96 11.78 8.61 -10.65
C THR A 96 10.78 8.30 -9.55
N VAL A 97 10.90 9.07 -8.47
CA VAL A 97 9.87 9.24 -7.44
C VAL A 97 9.26 10.63 -7.60
N GLN A 98 7.94 10.71 -7.73
CA GLN A 98 7.21 11.97 -7.75
C GLN A 98 6.46 12.18 -6.44
N GLU A 99 6.66 13.34 -5.85
CA GLU A 99 6.05 13.76 -4.59
C GLU A 99 4.75 14.53 -4.84
N PHE A 100 3.71 14.17 -4.08
CA PHE A 100 2.42 14.86 -4.09
C PHE A 100 2.01 15.23 -2.67
N ALA A 101 1.61 16.50 -2.48
CA ALA A 101 0.95 16.93 -1.26
C ALA A 101 -0.54 16.63 -1.32
N ILE A 102 -1.09 16.17 -0.19
CA ILE A 102 -2.51 15.89 0.01
C ILE A 102 -3.18 17.12 0.62
N ASN A 103 -4.24 17.61 0.00
CA ASN A 103 -5.15 18.56 0.62
C ASN A 103 -6.03 17.81 1.63
N THR A 104 -5.82 18.04 2.90
CA THR A 104 -6.53 17.33 3.97
C THR A 104 -8.04 17.65 4.05
N ASN A 105 -8.52 18.70 3.35
CA ASN A 105 -9.94 19.06 3.35
C ASN A 105 -10.77 18.25 2.36
N ASP A 106 -10.17 17.87 1.22
CA ASP A 106 -10.90 17.21 0.12
C ASP A 106 -10.18 16.02 -0.51
N GLY A 107 -8.93 15.75 -0.09
CA GLY A 107 -8.12 14.66 -0.60
C GLY A 107 -7.45 14.90 -1.95
N SER A 108 -7.60 16.08 -2.54
CA SER A 108 -6.98 16.40 -3.82
C SER A 108 -5.44 16.45 -3.72
N LEU A 109 -4.77 16.02 -4.80
CA LEU A 109 -3.32 15.98 -4.87
C LEU A 109 -2.75 17.20 -5.59
N THR A 110 -1.64 17.69 -5.08
CA THR A 110 -0.81 18.72 -5.75
C THR A 110 0.59 18.18 -5.96
N SER A 111 1.04 18.06 -7.23
CA SER A 111 2.41 17.68 -7.56
C SER A 111 3.41 18.70 -6.99
N LYS A 112 4.49 18.22 -6.39
CA LYS A 112 5.55 19.02 -5.79
C LYS A 112 6.85 18.82 -6.57
N ASN A 113 7.62 17.81 -6.22
CA ASN A 113 8.95 17.56 -6.74
C ASN A 113 9.04 16.19 -7.41
N THR A 114 10.04 16.03 -8.25
CA THR A 114 10.40 14.74 -8.86
C THR A 114 11.87 14.48 -8.59
N TYR A 115 12.18 13.29 -8.11
CA TYR A 115 13.53 12.89 -7.68
C TYR A 115 13.99 11.68 -8.49
N PRO A 116 15.21 11.70 -9.06
CA PRO A 116 15.77 10.51 -9.69
C PRO A 116 16.12 9.47 -8.61
N ILE A 117 15.92 8.19 -8.91
CA ILE A 117 16.45 7.08 -8.09
C ILE A 117 17.91 6.80 -8.44
N THR A 118 18.60 6.02 -7.61
CA THR A 118 20.04 5.69 -7.82
C THR A 118 20.26 4.64 -8.90
N GLY A 119 19.22 3.93 -9.31
CA GLY A 119 19.21 2.95 -10.40
C GLY A 119 18.12 3.21 -11.42
N THR A 120 17.60 2.15 -12.05
CA THR A 120 16.53 2.25 -13.05
C THR A 120 15.40 1.26 -12.78
N PHE A 121 14.19 1.64 -13.23
CA PHE A 121 12.96 0.84 -13.13
C PHE A 121 12.58 0.51 -11.67
N PRO A 122 12.04 1.48 -10.91
CA PRO A 122 11.56 1.26 -9.56
C PRO A 122 10.43 0.22 -9.55
N THR A 123 10.41 -0.63 -8.50
CA THR A 123 9.47 -1.75 -8.39
C THR A 123 8.51 -1.63 -7.21
N SER A 124 9.01 -1.23 -6.03
CA SER A 124 8.22 -1.13 -4.81
C SER A 124 8.73 -0.01 -3.92
N ALA A 125 7.85 0.59 -3.13
CA ALA A 125 8.20 1.61 -2.15
C ALA A 125 7.50 1.43 -0.82
N ILE A 126 8.18 1.85 0.25
CA ILE A 126 7.58 2.01 1.58
C ILE A 126 8.20 3.20 2.29
N VAL A 127 7.36 4.01 2.93
CA VAL A 127 7.82 4.97 3.94
C VAL A 127 7.88 4.25 5.28
N ASP A 128 8.97 4.43 6.02
CA ASP A 128 9.03 3.88 7.36
C ASP A 128 7.97 4.57 8.27
N GLN A 129 7.49 3.86 9.27
CA GLN A 129 6.41 4.38 10.13
C GLN A 129 6.82 5.62 10.94
N THR A 130 8.13 5.94 11.06
CA THR A 130 8.58 7.21 11.66
C THR A 130 8.44 8.39 10.70
N GLY A 131 8.19 8.13 9.41
CA GLY A 131 8.15 9.14 8.35
C GLY A 131 9.50 9.75 8.01
N ARG A 132 10.62 9.09 8.36
CA ARG A 132 11.97 9.63 8.18
C ARG A 132 12.69 9.13 6.94
N PHE A 133 12.29 7.97 6.41
CA PHE A 133 12.95 7.36 5.26
C PHE A 133 11.94 6.75 4.30
N LEU A 134 12.16 7.00 3.01
CA LEU A 134 11.49 6.31 1.91
C LEU A 134 12.49 5.32 1.30
N TYR A 135 12.09 4.04 1.23
CA TYR A 135 12.82 2.95 0.58
C TYR A 135 12.19 2.65 -0.76
N VAL A 136 13.00 2.59 -1.83
CA VAL A 136 12.54 2.34 -3.20
C VAL A 136 13.41 1.27 -3.83
N THR A 137 12.87 0.06 -4.02
CA THR A 137 13.57 -0.99 -4.76
C THR A 137 13.56 -0.70 -6.27
N TYR A 138 14.61 -1.11 -6.98
CA TYR A 138 14.74 -0.90 -8.42
C TYR A 138 15.44 -2.09 -9.11
N THR A 139 15.16 -2.29 -10.40
CA THR A 139 15.55 -3.50 -11.15
C THR A 139 17.03 -3.52 -11.51
N TYR A 140 17.62 -2.40 -11.95
CA TYR A 140 19.02 -2.37 -12.44
C TYR A 140 19.86 -1.30 -11.78
N GLN A 141 21.05 -1.69 -11.30
CA GLN A 141 22.11 -0.77 -10.93
C GLN A 141 22.67 -0.05 -12.17
N THR A 142 23.34 1.08 -11.95
CA THR A 142 24.04 1.82 -13.00
C THR A 142 25.00 0.89 -13.77
N GLY A 143 24.91 0.91 -15.09
CA GLY A 143 25.69 0.05 -16.00
C GLY A 143 25.00 -1.25 -16.41
N TYR A 144 23.79 -1.51 -15.90
CA TYR A 144 22.90 -2.60 -16.29
C TYR A 144 21.59 -2.09 -16.91
N SER A 145 20.91 -2.93 -17.67
CA SER A 145 19.67 -2.61 -18.36
C SER A 145 18.95 -3.88 -18.82
N ALA A 146 17.78 -3.78 -19.42
CA ALA A 146 17.09 -4.92 -20.02
C ALA A 146 17.92 -5.63 -21.11
N ALA A 147 18.76 -4.88 -21.86
CA ALA A 147 19.67 -5.43 -22.88
C ALA A 147 20.94 -6.05 -22.28
N LYS A 148 21.33 -5.65 -21.08
CA LYS A 148 22.47 -6.17 -20.31
C LYS A 148 21.99 -6.42 -18.87
N PRO A 149 21.20 -7.50 -18.63
CA PRO A 149 20.67 -7.79 -17.30
C PRO A 149 21.74 -7.91 -16.23
N GLY A 150 21.39 -7.50 -15.01
CA GLY A 150 22.27 -7.55 -13.85
C GLY A 150 21.55 -7.16 -12.56
N PRO A 151 22.30 -6.99 -11.47
CA PRO A 151 21.72 -6.76 -10.17
C PRO A 151 20.98 -5.42 -10.06
N GLY A 152 19.98 -5.42 -9.20
CA GLY A 152 19.21 -4.25 -8.77
C GLY A 152 19.71 -3.70 -7.44
N GLY A 153 18.88 -2.88 -6.83
CA GLY A 153 19.20 -2.24 -5.57
C GLY A 153 18.01 -1.56 -4.92
N MET A 154 18.31 -0.76 -3.94
CA MET A 154 17.33 0.04 -3.22
C MET A 154 17.86 1.45 -2.99
N THR A 155 17.14 2.44 -3.48
CA THR A 155 17.35 3.85 -3.16
C THR A 155 16.74 4.17 -1.81
N ILE A 156 17.47 4.86 -0.95
CA ILE A 156 17.03 5.30 0.36
C ILE A 156 17.03 6.82 0.35
N PHE A 157 15.86 7.43 0.50
CA PHE A 157 15.71 8.87 0.64
C PHE A 157 15.42 9.23 2.09
N PRO A 158 16.21 10.10 2.73
CA PRO A 158 15.77 10.79 3.93
C PRO A 158 14.56 11.68 3.59
N ILE A 159 13.57 11.71 4.48
CA ILE A 159 12.42 12.60 4.37
C ILE A 159 12.66 13.79 5.30
N ASN A 160 12.66 14.99 4.76
CA ASN A 160 12.82 16.24 5.49
C ASN A 160 11.54 16.61 6.26
N ALA A 161 11.63 17.58 7.15
CA ALA A 161 10.49 18.02 7.98
C ALA A 161 9.32 18.60 7.15
N ASP A 162 9.58 19.10 5.94
CA ASP A 162 8.59 19.58 4.97
C ASP A 162 8.08 18.47 4.03
N ASN A 163 8.46 17.21 4.29
CA ASN A 163 8.22 16.00 3.52
C ASN A 163 8.94 15.91 2.17
N SER A 164 9.73 16.90 1.78
CA SER A 164 10.62 16.77 0.60
C SER A 164 11.65 15.66 0.82
N LEU A 165 12.10 15.02 -0.28
CA LEU A 165 13.13 13.99 -0.21
C LEU A 165 14.52 14.62 -0.22
N GLY A 166 15.37 14.20 0.72
CA GLY A 166 16.77 14.60 0.80
C GLY A 166 17.66 13.82 -0.17
N THR A 167 18.98 13.95 0.01
CA THR A 167 19.96 13.27 -0.84
C THR A 167 19.84 11.76 -0.72
N ALA A 168 19.60 11.10 -1.85
CA ALA A 168 19.49 9.66 -1.96
C ALA A 168 20.82 8.96 -1.63
N THR A 169 20.70 7.82 -0.95
CA THR A 169 21.80 6.83 -0.82
C THR A 169 21.41 5.53 -1.49
N ASP A 170 22.39 4.71 -1.86
CA ASP A 170 22.20 3.48 -2.60
C ASP A 170 22.56 2.25 -1.74
N GLN A 171 21.66 1.28 -1.69
CA GLN A 171 21.92 -0.06 -1.17
C GLN A 171 21.91 -1.05 -2.31
N LYS A 172 23.06 -1.55 -2.70
CA LYS A 172 23.17 -2.59 -3.72
C LYS A 172 22.54 -3.89 -3.21
N LEU A 173 21.82 -4.56 -4.09
CA LEU A 173 21.13 -5.86 -3.83
C LEU A 173 21.49 -6.86 -4.95
N GLY A 174 20.85 -8.03 -4.95
CA GLY A 174 20.95 -9.01 -6.02
C GLY A 174 20.03 -8.72 -7.20
N ASN A 175 19.54 -9.74 -7.88
CA ASN A 175 18.76 -9.56 -9.11
C ASN A 175 17.27 -9.36 -8.82
N ASN A 176 16.71 -8.31 -9.42
CA ASN A 176 15.29 -8.03 -9.44
C ASN A 176 14.63 -7.95 -8.04
N PRO A 177 15.04 -7.00 -7.17
CA PRO A 177 14.32 -6.75 -5.93
C PRO A 177 12.92 -6.19 -6.22
N VAL A 178 11.88 -6.82 -5.65
CA VAL A 178 10.46 -6.56 -6.01
C VAL A 178 9.58 -6.13 -4.86
N GLY A 179 10.05 -6.20 -3.62
CA GLY A 179 9.26 -5.82 -2.46
C GLY A 179 10.11 -5.42 -1.28
N VAL A 180 9.64 -4.45 -0.50
CA VAL A 180 10.31 -3.99 0.71
C VAL A 180 9.29 -3.79 1.83
N THR A 181 9.66 -4.17 3.05
CA THR A 181 8.86 -3.93 4.26
C THR A 181 9.73 -3.49 5.43
N THR A 182 9.16 -2.72 6.33
CA THR A 182 9.84 -2.23 7.54
C THR A 182 8.83 -2.01 8.66
N ASN A 183 9.32 -1.97 9.90
CA ASN A 183 8.54 -1.49 11.02
C ASN A 183 9.41 -0.71 12.02
N ASN A 184 8.79 -0.03 12.96
CA ASN A 184 9.49 0.85 13.92
C ASN A 184 9.98 0.18 15.19
N PHE A 185 9.42 -0.98 15.54
CA PHE A 185 9.70 -1.60 16.83
C PHE A 185 11.13 -2.13 16.94
N ASN A 186 11.74 -2.54 15.82
CA ASN A 186 13.03 -3.20 15.81
C ASN A 186 14.04 -2.61 14.81
N ASN A 187 13.71 -1.51 14.13
CA ASN A 187 14.55 -0.88 13.10
C ASN A 187 15.02 -1.87 12.01
N LEU A 188 14.17 -2.83 11.63
CA LEU A 188 14.48 -3.82 10.61
C LEU A 188 13.85 -3.44 9.27
N VAL A 189 14.56 -3.76 8.20
CA VAL A 189 14.10 -3.64 6.81
C VAL A 189 14.33 -4.99 6.15
N TYR A 190 13.30 -5.51 5.47
CA TYR A 190 13.41 -6.74 4.69
C TYR A 190 13.04 -6.46 3.24
N VAL A 191 13.81 -7.04 2.33
CA VAL A 191 13.65 -6.88 0.88
C VAL A 191 13.52 -8.26 0.25
N ILE A 192 12.58 -8.43 -0.67
CA ILE A 192 12.55 -9.61 -1.53
C ILE A 192 13.50 -9.39 -2.69
N ASP A 193 14.44 -10.31 -2.86
CA ASP A 193 15.29 -10.44 -4.01
C ASP A 193 14.85 -11.66 -4.83
N GLN A 194 14.37 -11.40 -6.04
CA GLN A 194 13.77 -12.42 -6.89
C GLN A 194 14.83 -13.08 -7.81
N GLU A 195 16.00 -13.43 -7.25
CA GLU A 195 17.03 -14.18 -7.96
C GLU A 195 16.43 -15.38 -8.72
N ALA A 196 17.14 -15.85 -9.72
CA ALA A 196 16.71 -17.06 -10.44
C ALA A 196 16.56 -18.24 -9.45
N SER A 197 15.40 -18.92 -9.50
CA SER A 197 15.16 -20.11 -8.66
C SER A 197 16.34 -21.11 -8.75
N PRO A 198 16.84 -21.69 -7.64
CA PRO A 198 16.21 -21.69 -6.30
C PRO A 198 16.71 -20.59 -5.34
N ASN A 199 17.33 -19.53 -5.83
CA ASN A 199 18.09 -18.57 -5.04
C ASN A 199 17.29 -17.33 -4.60
N ALA A 200 15.97 -17.26 -4.87
CA ALA A 200 15.14 -16.16 -4.41
C ALA A 200 15.19 -16.04 -2.88
N ALA A 201 15.41 -14.83 -2.37
CA ALA A 201 15.72 -14.63 -0.97
C ALA A 201 14.97 -13.44 -0.36
N VAL A 202 14.75 -13.51 0.95
CA VAL A 202 14.49 -12.33 1.78
C VAL A 202 15.82 -11.85 2.33
N LEU A 203 16.20 -10.62 2.01
CA LEU A 203 17.38 -9.96 2.54
C LEU A 203 16.98 -9.12 3.75
N GLY A 204 17.63 -9.33 4.88
CA GLY A 204 17.34 -8.59 6.11
C GLY A 204 18.42 -7.58 6.45
N PHE A 205 18.01 -6.43 6.95
CA PHE A 205 18.89 -5.35 7.36
C PHE A 205 18.47 -4.76 8.70
N SER A 206 19.45 -4.41 9.52
CA SER A 206 19.30 -3.49 10.63
C SER A 206 19.51 -2.07 10.12
N ARG A 207 18.61 -1.16 10.47
CA ARG A 207 18.64 0.26 10.10
C ARG A 207 19.19 1.10 11.23
N ASP A 208 20.16 1.96 10.94
CA ASP A 208 20.51 3.05 11.82
C ASP A 208 19.36 4.10 11.85
N PRO A 209 18.74 4.38 13.00
CA PRO A 209 17.57 5.26 13.06
C PRO A 209 17.89 6.72 12.78
N SER A 210 19.16 7.13 12.78
CA SER A 210 19.58 8.52 12.57
C SER A 210 19.92 8.79 11.12
N SER A 211 20.71 7.90 10.50
CA SER A 211 21.22 8.05 9.14
C SER A 211 20.44 7.27 8.08
N GLY A 212 19.61 6.29 8.49
CA GLY A 212 18.97 5.36 7.58
C GLY A 212 19.90 4.29 7.00
N ALA A 213 21.19 4.29 7.37
CA ALA A 213 22.16 3.32 6.87
C ALA A 213 21.75 1.89 7.24
N LEU A 214 21.90 0.98 6.28
CA LEU A 214 21.52 -0.41 6.40
C LEU A 214 22.74 -1.30 6.60
N THR A 215 22.66 -2.20 7.59
CA THR A 215 23.66 -3.24 7.84
C THR A 215 23.00 -4.59 7.72
N PRO A 216 23.52 -5.54 6.90
CA PRO A 216 22.94 -6.87 6.78
C PRO A 216 22.86 -7.59 8.12
N VAL A 217 21.70 -8.21 8.41
CA VAL A 217 21.54 -9.07 9.59
C VAL A 217 22.26 -10.42 9.38
N PRO A 218 22.59 -11.18 10.44
CA PRO A 218 23.15 -12.52 10.29
C PRO A 218 22.27 -13.40 9.40
N GLY A 219 22.85 -14.08 8.42
CA GLY A 219 22.12 -14.86 7.41
C GLY A 219 21.87 -14.11 6.09
N THR A 220 22.15 -12.80 6.05
CA THR A 220 22.14 -12.00 4.81
C THR A 220 23.56 -11.65 4.43
N THR A 221 23.95 -11.93 3.17
CA THR A 221 25.23 -11.48 2.60
C THR A 221 25.01 -10.77 1.27
N ILE A 222 25.77 -9.69 1.04
CA ILE A 222 25.72 -8.92 -0.20
C ILE A 222 27.15 -8.56 -0.59
N GLY A 223 27.51 -8.84 -1.82
CA GLY A 223 28.81 -8.51 -2.36
C GLY A 223 29.06 -9.23 -3.69
N PRO A 224 30.14 -8.88 -4.40
CA PRO A 224 30.49 -9.60 -5.61
C PRO A 224 30.99 -11.01 -5.28
N ALA A 225 30.53 -12.01 -6.03
CA ALA A 225 30.99 -13.39 -5.91
C ALA A 225 32.49 -13.54 -6.23
N VAL A 226 33.00 -12.65 -7.08
CA VAL A 226 34.42 -12.51 -7.42
C VAL A 226 34.80 -11.02 -7.42
N PRO A 227 36.02 -10.63 -7.07
CA PRO A 227 36.44 -9.24 -7.06
C PRO A 227 36.15 -8.54 -8.41
N GLY A 228 35.42 -7.42 -8.38
CA GLY A 228 35.00 -6.68 -9.57
C GLY A 228 33.83 -7.27 -10.35
N GLY A 229 33.25 -8.37 -9.89
CA GLY A 229 32.05 -8.99 -10.46
C GLY A 229 30.74 -8.25 -10.09
N PRO A 230 29.61 -8.71 -10.63
CA PRO A 230 28.28 -8.17 -10.26
C PRO A 230 27.97 -8.50 -8.78
N THR A 231 27.12 -7.67 -8.18
CA THR A 231 26.61 -7.89 -6.82
C THR A 231 25.74 -9.15 -6.82
N VAL A 232 25.99 -10.03 -5.87
CA VAL A 232 25.20 -11.21 -5.56
C VAL A 232 24.67 -11.06 -4.14
N ALA A 233 23.44 -11.45 -3.90
CA ALA A 233 22.84 -11.44 -2.58
C ALA A 233 22.38 -12.83 -2.18
N THR A 234 22.54 -13.17 -0.91
CA THR A 234 21.97 -14.38 -0.30
C THR A 234 21.26 -14.01 0.99
N GLY A 235 20.19 -14.71 1.32
CA GLY A 235 19.38 -14.42 2.49
C GLY A 235 18.53 -15.61 2.91
N PHE A 236 17.38 -15.33 3.49
CA PHE A 236 16.43 -16.35 3.91
C PHE A 236 15.60 -16.82 2.70
N PRO A 237 15.29 -18.13 2.56
CA PRO A 237 14.57 -18.65 1.39
C PRO A 237 13.25 -17.93 1.16
N ALA A 238 12.98 -17.46 -0.05
CA ALA A 238 11.75 -16.72 -0.37
C ALA A 238 10.77 -17.49 -1.29
N GLY A 239 11.00 -18.77 -1.50
CA GLY A 239 10.23 -19.59 -2.44
C GLY A 239 10.82 -19.59 -3.85
N VAL A 240 9.97 -19.83 -4.84
CA VAL A 240 10.37 -19.94 -6.25
C VAL A 240 10.27 -18.61 -6.98
N GLN A 241 9.17 -17.88 -6.78
CA GLN A 241 8.93 -16.57 -7.40
C GLN A 241 8.19 -15.66 -6.43
N PRO A 242 8.90 -15.13 -5.41
CA PRO A 242 8.28 -14.26 -4.43
C PRO A 242 7.75 -12.98 -5.09
N SER A 243 6.64 -12.47 -4.61
CA SER A 243 5.92 -11.35 -5.25
C SER A 243 5.63 -10.18 -4.32
N ALA A 244 5.36 -10.43 -3.05
CA ALA A 244 5.11 -9.38 -2.07
C ALA A 244 5.57 -9.81 -0.68
N ILE A 245 5.86 -8.83 0.18
CA ILE A 245 6.29 -9.03 1.55
C ILE A 245 5.55 -8.07 2.48
N ALA A 246 5.13 -8.56 3.64
CA ALA A 246 4.57 -7.74 4.71
C ALA A 246 5.13 -8.16 6.07
N MET A 247 5.45 -7.17 6.90
CA MET A 247 5.79 -7.37 8.30
C MET A 247 4.57 -7.06 9.16
N ALA A 248 4.31 -7.93 10.15
CA ALA A 248 3.24 -7.69 11.12
C ALA A 248 3.49 -6.38 11.91
N PRO A 249 2.44 -5.64 12.27
CA PRO A 249 2.57 -4.39 13.03
C PRO A 249 3.38 -4.55 14.32
N THR A 250 3.33 -5.72 14.95
CA THR A 250 4.13 -6.07 16.14
C THR A 250 5.62 -6.27 15.89
N GLY A 251 6.04 -6.37 14.62
CA GLY A 251 7.43 -6.63 14.23
C GLY A 251 7.94 -8.05 14.45
N HIS A 252 7.08 -8.96 14.91
CA HIS A 252 7.49 -10.32 15.25
C HIS A 252 7.38 -11.31 14.08
N PHE A 253 6.63 -10.97 13.03
CA PHE A 253 6.34 -11.90 11.94
C PHE A 253 6.52 -11.22 10.58
N VAL A 254 7.01 -11.99 9.62
CA VAL A 254 7.14 -11.59 8.20
C VAL A 254 6.49 -12.63 7.33
N TYR A 255 5.76 -12.19 6.31
CA TYR A 255 5.09 -13.05 5.35
C TYR A 255 5.45 -12.66 3.93
N VAL A 256 5.71 -13.68 3.09
CA VAL A 256 6.09 -13.53 1.69
C VAL A 256 5.15 -14.37 0.84
N THR A 257 4.54 -13.77 -0.18
CA THR A 257 3.78 -14.52 -1.18
C THR A 257 4.69 -15.09 -2.24
N ASP A 258 4.53 -16.38 -2.56
CA ASP A 258 5.17 -17.05 -3.70
C ASP A 258 4.11 -17.33 -4.77
N ARG A 259 4.15 -16.56 -5.84
CA ARG A 259 3.15 -16.64 -6.91
C ARG A 259 3.29 -17.88 -7.78
N ALA A 260 4.48 -18.48 -7.86
CA ALA A 260 4.71 -19.67 -8.67
C ALA A 260 4.12 -20.93 -8.02
N THR A 261 4.14 -21.00 -6.69
CA THR A 261 3.68 -22.19 -5.94
C THR A 261 2.31 -21.99 -5.29
N ASN A 262 1.73 -20.78 -5.40
CA ASN A 262 0.47 -20.40 -4.73
C ASN A 262 0.56 -20.55 -3.20
N GLN A 263 1.63 -20.02 -2.63
CA GLN A 263 1.95 -20.20 -1.22
C GLN A 263 2.27 -18.87 -0.52
N LEU A 264 2.12 -18.89 0.80
CA LEU A 264 2.55 -17.86 1.72
C LEU A 264 3.63 -18.43 2.62
N ILE A 265 4.82 -17.86 2.60
CA ILE A 265 5.93 -18.25 3.45
C ILE A 265 5.90 -17.35 4.69
N GLY A 266 5.85 -17.96 5.87
CA GLY A 266 5.80 -17.23 7.15
C GLY A 266 7.10 -17.40 7.93
N TYR A 267 7.54 -16.30 8.55
CA TYR A 267 8.74 -16.22 9.38
C TYR A 267 8.48 -15.59 10.73
N VAL A 268 9.14 -16.11 11.76
CA VAL A 268 9.30 -15.46 13.06
C VAL A 268 10.59 -14.63 13.02
N VAL A 269 10.51 -13.37 13.44
CA VAL A 269 11.66 -12.45 13.53
C VAL A 269 12.34 -12.65 14.87
N GLN A 270 13.62 -12.99 14.86
CA GLN A 270 14.46 -13.05 16.08
C GLN A 270 15.01 -11.68 16.44
N GLY A 271 15.45 -11.48 17.69
CA GLY A 271 15.95 -10.20 18.17
C GLY A 271 17.12 -9.60 17.38
N SER A 272 17.87 -10.44 16.65
CA SER A 272 18.95 -10.02 15.75
C SER A 272 18.47 -9.68 14.32
N GLY A 273 17.18 -9.80 14.03
CA GLY A 273 16.62 -9.66 12.69
C GLY A 273 16.69 -10.93 11.83
N VAL A 274 17.21 -12.04 12.37
CA VAL A 274 17.22 -13.34 11.68
C VAL A 274 15.79 -13.84 11.51
N LEU A 275 15.45 -14.32 10.32
CA LEU A 275 14.15 -14.94 10.02
C LEU A 275 14.22 -16.45 10.22
N VAL A 276 13.32 -16.97 11.05
CA VAL A 276 13.15 -18.42 11.27
C VAL A 276 11.81 -18.85 10.69
N PRO A 277 11.76 -19.85 9.78
CA PRO A 277 10.49 -20.30 9.22
C PRO A 277 9.51 -20.74 10.31
N MET A 278 8.25 -20.33 10.16
CA MET A 278 7.16 -20.79 11.04
C MET A 278 6.93 -22.30 10.88
N VAL A 279 6.47 -22.93 11.93
CA VAL A 279 6.02 -24.33 11.87
C VAL A 279 4.90 -24.43 10.84
N ASN A 280 4.98 -25.45 9.97
CA ASN A 280 4.08 -25.69 8.85
C ASN A 280 4.13 -24.64 7.71
N SER A 281 5.10 -23.72 7.71
CA SER A 281 5.37 -22.90 6.52
C SER A 281 5.97 -23.79 5.40
N PRO A 282 5.57 -23.58 4.12
CA PRO A 282 4.66 -22.57 3.60
C PRO A 282 3.17 -22.95 3.71
N PHE A 283 2.28 -21.93 3.67
CA PHE A 283 0.83 -22.07 3.75
C PHE A 283 0.18 -21.87 2.38
N THR A 284 -0.90 -22.59 2.07
CA THR A 284 -1.61 -22.49 0.78
C THR A 284 -2.41 -21.19 0.69
N THR A 285 -2.37 -20.53 -0.47
CA THR A 285 -3.18 -19.34 -0.82
C THR A 285 -4.13 -19.65 -1.99
N GLY A 286 -4.78 -18.63 -2.55
CA GLY A 286 -5.41 -18.72 -3.87
C GLY A 286 -4.38 -18.66 -5.01
N LEU A 287 -4.86 -18.69 -6.27
CA LEU A 287 -3.99 -18.77 -7.45
C LEU A 287 -3.28 -17.45 -7.73
N LEU A 288 -1.97 -17.51 -7.91
CA LEU A 288 -1.06 -16.41 -8.22
C LEU A 288 -1.18 -15.26 -7.19
N PRO A 289 -0.81 -15.47 -5.91
CA PRO A 289 -0.81 -14.41 -4.92
C PRO A 289 0.27 -13.37 -5.26
N VAL A 290 -0.11 -12.10 -5.39
CA VAL A 290 0.79 -11.01 -5.83
C VAL A 290 0.89 -9.86 -4.83
N ALA A 291 0.01 -9.80 -3.83
CA ALA A 291 0.08 -8.85 -2.75
C ALA A 291 -0.31 -9.50 -1.43
N VAL A 292 0.20 -8.96 -0.33
CA VAL A 292 -0.12 -9.36 1.03
C VAL A 292 -0.18 -8.13 1.93
N THR A 293 -1.18 -8.09 2.80
CA THR A 293 -1.30 -7.05 3.85
C THR A 293 -1.79 -7.67 5.15
N ILE A 294 -1.54 -6.98 6.25
CA ILE A 294 -1.96 -7.40 7.59
C ILE A 294 -2.82 -6.27 8.17
N ASP A 295 -3.91 -6.63 8.84
CA ASP A 295 -4.74 -5.63 9.49
C ASP A 295 -3.95 -4.88 10.57
N PRO A 296 -4.30 -3.62 10.89
CA PRO A 296 -3.54 -2.82 11.87
C PRO A 296 -3.44 -3.42 13.27
N ARG A 297 -4.34 -4.36 13.61
CA ARG A 297 -4.34 -5.08 14.90
C ARG A 297 -3.39 -6.27 14.92
N GLY A 298 -2.87 -6.68 13.76
CA GLY A 298 -2.01 -7.85 13.62
C GLY A 298 -2.74 -9.19 13.76
N LEU A 299 -4.08 -9.21 13.62
CA LEU A 299 -4.92 -10.39 13.84
C LEU A 299 -5.26 -11.15 12.56
N TYR A 300 -5.27 -10.46 11.42
CA TYR A 300 -5.69 -11.03 10.13
C TYR A 300 -4.73 -10.64 9.02
N LEU A 301 -4.52 -11.57 8.09
CA LEU A 301 -3.70 -11.41 6.91
C LEU A 301 -4.55 -11.61 5.66
N TYR A 302 -4.32 -10.78 4.65
CA TYR A 302 -5.05 -10.81 3.38
C TYR A 302 -4.09 -10.91 2.21
N THR A 303 -4.44 -11.74 1.21
CA THR A 303 -3.66 -11.92 -0.03
C THR A 303 -4.50 -11.56 -1.26
N ALA A 304 -3.93 -10.80 -2.21
CA ALA A 304 -4.54 -10.64 -3.53
C ALA A 304 -4.12 -11.80 -4.43
N ASN A 305 -5.09 -12.58 -4.85
CA ASN A 305 -4.89 -13.76 -5.69
C ASN A 305 -5.25 -13.40 -7.13
N PHE A 306 -4.26 -12.98 -7.91
CA PHE A 306 -4.40 -12.36 -9.22
C PHE A 306 -5.21 -13.21 -10.21
N ASN A 307 -4.88 -14.51 -10.33
CA ASN A 307 -5.56 -15.41 -11.27
C ASN A 307 -6.87 -15.98 -10.71
N ALA A 308 -7.08 -15.91 -9.40
CA ALA A 308 -8.34 -16.34 -8.79
C ALA A 308 -9.40 -15.23 -8.75
N ASN A 309 -9.02 -13.96 -8.98
CA ASN A 309 -9.89 -12.78 -8.84
C ASN A 309 -10.50 -12.69 -7.42
N THR A 310 -9.70 -12.97 -6.40
CA THR A 310 -10.15 -13.00 -5.00
C THR A 310 -9.17 -12.34 -4.06
N ILE A 311 -9.68 -11.91 -2.89
CA ILE A 311 -8.88 -11.65 -1.70
C ILE A 311 -9.02 -12.84 -0.76
N GLY A 312 -7.90 -13.51 -0.48
CA GLY A 312 -7.80 -14.55 0.55
C GLY A 312 -7.71 -13.92 1.94
N ALA A 313 -8.33 -14.56 2.96
CA ALA A 313 -8.32 -14.07 4.34
C ALA A 313 -7.89 -15.18 5.30
N PHE A 314 -6.98 -14.85 6.23
CA PHE A 314 -6.41 -15.78 7.21
C PHE A 314 -6.37 -15.14 8.59
N ALA A 315 -6.68 -15.89 9.64
CA ALA A 315 -6.43 -15.44 11.00
C ALA A 315 -4.97 -15.72 11.38
N ILE A 316 -4.33 -14.81 12.08
CA ILE A 316 -2.97 -14.95 12.57
C ILE A 316 -3.00 -15.47 14.00
N ASN A 317 -2.32 -16.56 14.28
CA ASN A 317 -2.04 -16.96 15.66
C ASN A 317 -1.02 -15.97 16.26
N THR A 318 -1.44 -15.15 17.21
CA THR A 318 -0.62 -14.07 17.76
C THR A 318 0.62 -14.54 18.51
N SER A 319 0.65 -15.82 18.96
CA SER A 319 1.81 -16.39 19.65
C SER A 319 2.84 -17.00 18.70
N THR A 320 2.41 -17.57 17.57
CA THR A 320 3.28 -18.31 16.65
C THR A 320 3.45 -17.63 15.30
N GLY A 321 2.59 -16.67 14.97
CA GLY A 321 2.50 -16.03 13.65
C GLY A 321 1.83 -16.91 12.59
N ALA A 322 1.61 -18.21 12.85
CA ALA A 322 1.10 -19.12 11.83
C ALA A 322 -0.30 -18.69 11.37
N PRO A 323 -0.53 -18.49 10.06
CA PRO A 323 -1.87 -18.33 9.53
C PRO A 323 -2.68 -19.58 9.82
N SER A 324 -3.70 -19.46 10.65
CA SER A 324 -4.66 -20.52 10.87
C SER A 324 -5.71 -20.45 9.78
N GLY A 325 -6.22 -21.58 9.32
CA GLY A 325 -7.18 -21.78 8.24
C GLY A 325 -7.97 -20.57 7.74
N ALA A 326 -8.48 -20.67 6.55
CA ALA A 326 -9.21 -19.59 5.89
C ALA A 326 -10.34 -19.04 6.75
N VAL A 327 -10.42 -17.73 6.85
CA VAL A 327 -11.50 -17.03 7.58
C VAL A 327 -12.75 -17.00 6.71
N GLY A 328 -13.90 -17.34 7.28
CA GLY A 328 -15.16 -17.40 6.57
C GLY A 328 -15.16 -18.41 5.42
N SER A 329 -15.42 -17.97 4.18
CA SER A 329 -15.28 -18.79 2.96
C SER A 329 -13.85 -18.94 2.48
N GLY A 330 -12.89 -18.26 3.13
CA GLY A 330 -11.47 -18.25 2.77
C GLY A 330 -11.08 -17.33 1.62
N ALA A 331 -12.02 -16.94 0.80
CA ALA A 331 -11.78 -16.05 -0.33
C ALA A 331 -13.04 -15.23 -0.64
N THR A 332 -12.84 -13.94 -0.92
CA THR A 332 -13.88 -13.01 -1.33
C THR A 332 -13.63 -12.56 -2.76
N ALA A 333 -14.63 -12.70 -3.63
CA ALA A 333 -14.52 -12.30 -5.04
C ALA A 333 -14.40 -10.77 -5.16
N VAL A 334 -13.54 -10.34 -6.07
CA VAL A 334 -13.27 -8.94 -6.41
C VAL A 334 -13.25 -8.78 -7.94
N GLY A 335 -12.83 -7.62 -8.46
CA GLY A 335 -12.63 -7.44 -9.89
C GLY A 335 -11.48 -8.29 -10.45
N THR A 336 -11.23 -8.14 -11.77
CA THR A 336 -10.29 -9.02 -12.47
C THR A 336 -8.84 -8.64 -12.21
N ALA A 337 -8.03 -9.61 -11.82
CA ALA A 337 -6.59 -9.49 -11.59
C ALA A 337 -6.24 -8.48 -10.47
N PRO A 338 -6.66 -8.72 -9.21
CA PRO A 338 -6.28 -7.90 -8.07
C PRO A 338 -4.75 -7.96 -7.89
N ASN A 339 -4.10 -6.78 -7.80
CA ASN A 339 -2.63 -6.72 -7.82
C ASN A 339 -1.99 -5.94 -6.66
N CYS A 340 -2.77 -5.18 -5.90
CA CYS A 340 -2.29 -4.45 -4.73
C CYS A 340 -3.42 -4.32 -3.71
N ILE A 341 -3.09 -4.26 -2.42
CA ILE A 341 -4.07 -4.20 -1.33
C ILE A 341 -3.67 -3.09 -0.35
N ALA A 342 -4.65 -2.30 0.07
CA ALA A 342 -4.50 -1.36 1.17
C ALA A 342 -5.66 -1.48 2.15
N ILE A 343 -5.37 -1.37 3.45
CA ILE A 343 -6.39 -1.20 4.51
C ILE A 343 -6.32 0.25 4.97
N GLU A 344 -7.49 0.92 5.07
CA GLU A 344 -7.50 2.30 5.56
C GLU A 344 -7.06 2.35 7.04
N PRO A 345 -6.20 3.32 7.40
CA PRO A 345 -5.53 3.27 8.70
C PRO A 345 -6.36 3.86 9.85
N ALA A 346 -7.47 4.58 9.57
CA ALA A 346 -8.24 5.28 10.61
C ALA A 346 -9.09 4.32 11.46
N LEU A 347 -9.85 3.43 10.83
CA LEU A 347 -10.70 2.44 11.49
C LEU A 347 -10.14 1.01 11.33
N GLY A 348 -9.36 0.77 10.28
CA GLY A 348 -8.84 -0.55 9.93
C GLY A 348 -9.94 -1.56 9.59
N ILE A 349 -11.03 -1.09 8.98
CA ILE A 349 -12.20 -1.93 8.62
C ILE A 349 -12.56 -1.88 7.14
N TYR A 350 -11.89 -1.04 6.35
CA TYR A 350 -12.08 -1.03 4.89
C TYR A 350 -10.79 -1.41 4.18
N LEU A 351 -10.90 -2.40 3.31
CA LEU A 351 -9.82 -2.88 2.46
C LEU A 351 -10.14 -2.54 1.01
N TYR A 352 -9.14 -2.02 0.30
CA TYR A 352 -9.24 -1.70 -1.13
C TYR A 352 -8.21 -2.49 -1.91
N THR A 353 -8.60 -2.98 -3.09
CA THR A 353 -7.69 -3.64 -4.02
C THR A 353 -7.84 -3.07 -5.43
N SER A 354 -6.71 -2.81 -6.07
CA SER A 354 -6.64 -2.45 -7.47
C SER A 354 -6.82 -3.69 -8.35
N ASN A 355 -7.76 -3.65 -9.31
CA ASN A 355 -8.05 -4.73 -10.25
C ASN A 355 -7.49 -4.35 -11.63
N ASN A 356 -6.31 -4.86 -11.96
CA ASN A 356 -5.51 -4.38 -13.07
C ASN A 356 -6.19 -4.55 -14.44
N LEU A 357 -6.80 -5.72 -14.70
CA LEU A 357 -7.28 -6.05 -16.05
C LEU A 357 -8.64 -5.47 -16.38
N ASP A 358 -9.53 -5.24 -15.43
CA ASP A 358 -10.83 -4.61 -15.68
C ASP A 358 -10.85 -3.10 -15.46
N GLY A 359 -9.78 -2.53 -14.88
CA GLY A 359 -9.68 -1.09 -14.70
C GLY A 359 -10.54 -0.58 -13.55
N THR A 360 -10.64 -1.35 -12.48
CA THR A 360 -11.49 -1.01 -11.32
C THR A 360 -10.75 -1.10 -9.99
N VAL A 361 -11.39 -0.58 -8.93
CA VAL A 361 -10.98 -0.74 -7.54
C VAL A 361 -12.10 -1.44 -6.79
N SER A 362 -11.83 -2.56 -6.15
CA SER A 362 -12.81 -3.20 -5.25
C SER A 362 -12.63 -2.71 -3.82
N GLY A 363 -13.74 -2.38 -3.17
CA GLY A 363 -13.81 -2.07 -1.75
C GLY A 363 -14.46 -3.21 -0.97
N LEU A 364 -13.89 -3.55 0.18
CA LEU A 364 -14.32 -4.61 1.07
C LEU A 364 -14.40 -4.10 2.49
N GLN A 365 -15.46 -4.47 3.22
CA GLN A 365 -15.57 -4.24 4.65
C GLN A 365 -15.02 -5.44 5.41
N LEU A 366 -14.09 -5.19 6.30
CA LEU A 366 -13.46 -6.15 7.19
C LEU A 366 -14.22 -6.19 8.51
N ASP A 367 -14.63 -7.36 8.96
CA ASP A 367 -15.16 -7.56 10.32
C ASP A 367 -13.97 -7.70 11.30
N PRO A 368 -13.77 -6.74 12.22
CA PRO A 368 -12.63 -6.75 13.13
C PRO A 368 -12.64 -7.89 14.16
N HIS A 369 -13.79 -8.59 14.34
CA HIS A 369 -13.92 -9.67 15.32
C HIS A 369 -13.54 -11.04 14.76
N ASN A 370 -13.69 -11.22 13.45
CA ASN A 370 -13.49 -12.53 12.82
C ASN A 370 -12.69 -12.49 11.51
N GLY A 371 -12.33 -11.30 11.02
CA GLY A 371 -11.50 -11.12 9.83
C GLY A 371 -12.22 -11.36 8.49
N THR A 372 -13.53 -11.65 8.50
CA THR A 372 -14.28 -11.88 7.27
C THR A 372 -14.41 -10.61 6.44
N LEU A 373 -14.43 -10.76 5.12
CA LEU A 373 -14.59 -9.67 4.17
C LEU A 373 -15.98 -9.71 3.53
N LYS A 374 -16.57 -8.53 3.37
CA LYS A 374 -17.83 -8.32 2.65
C LYS A 374 -17.66 -7.17 1.66
N ASN A 375 -18.19 -7.31 0.45
CA ASN A 375 -18.18 -6.23 -0.54
C ASN A 375 -18.90 -4.99 -0.01
N VAL A 376 -18.28 -3.80 -0.13
CA VAL A 376 -18.94 -2.54 0.15
C VAL A 376 -19.95 -2.21 -0.94
N GLN A 377 -20.88 -1.29 -0.64
CA GLN A 377 -21.89 -0.89 -1.60
C GLN A 377 -21.27 -0.29 -2.86
N ASN A 378 -21.82 -0.61 -4.02
CA ASN A 378 -21.42 -0.12 -5.35
C ASN A 378 -20.01 -0.53 -5.81
N THR A 379 -19.33 -1.44 -5.11
CA THR A 379 -18.06 -2.02 -5.59
C THR A 379 -18.31 -2.94 -6.81
N PRO A 380 -17.38 -3.02 -7.80
CA PRO A 380 -16.13 -2.27 -7.90
C PRO A 380 -16.32 -0.87 -8.48
N PHE A 381 -15.40 0.05 -8.12
CA PHE A 381 -15.40 1.44 -8.56
C PHE A 381 -14.51 1.61 -9.79
N PRO A 382 -14.91 2.39 -10.82
CA PRO A 382 -14.10 2.60 -12.01
C PRO A 382 -12.83 3.38 -11.70
N ALA A 383 -11.71 2.98 -12.29
CA ALA A 383 -10.44 3.72 -12.29
C ALA A 383 -10.13 4.26 -13.70
N SER A 384 -9.30 5.31 -13.77
CA SER A 384 -9.02 6.05 -15.01
C SER A 384 -7.94 5.40 -15.87
N GLY A 385 -7.71 4.09 -15.79
CA GLY A 385 -6.65 3.40 -16.53
C GLY A 385 -6.57 1.95 -16.09
N LEU A 386 -5.37 1.36 -16.18
CA LEU A 386 -5.06 0.05 -15.60
C LEU A 386 -4.47 0.26 -14.18
N PRO A 387 -5.23 -0.02 -13.12
CA PRO A 387 -4.73 0.16 -11.75
C PRO A 387 -3.48 -0.69 -11.49
N THR A 388 -2.44 -0.09 -10.93
CA THR A 388 -1.17 -0.75 -10.65
C THR A 388 -0.92 -0.94 -9.16
N CYS A 389 -1.28 0.04 -8.32
CA CYS A 389 -1.25 -0.11 -6.87
C CYS A 389 -2.26 0.83 -6.20
N VAL A 390 -2.56 0.58 -4.92
CA VAL A 390 -3.49 1.36 -4.10
C VAL A 390 -2.86 1.66 -2.73
N VAL A 391 -3.11 2.85 -2.21
CA VAL A 391 -2.82 3.22 -0.82
C VAL A 391 -4.02 3.95 -0.23
N ALA A 392 -4.24 3.80 1.08
CA ALA A 392 -5.23 4.56 1.82
C ALA A 392 -4.55 5.42 2.89
N VAL A 393 -5.03 6.65 3.04
CA VAL A 393 -4.51 7.65 3.98
C VAL A 393 -5.66 8.13 4.84
N ALA A 394 -5.49 8.16 6.17
CA ALA A 394 -6.53 8.66 7.06
C ALA A 394 -6.86 10.13 6.72
N ASN A 395 -8.15 10.46 6.71
CA ASN A 395 -8.55 11.86 6.67
C ASN A 395 -8.04 12.58 7.93
N GLY A 396 -7.48 13.79 7.79
CA GLY A 396 -6.89 14.56 8.89
C GLY A 396 -7.77 14.70 10.13
N ASN A 397 -9.09 14.77 9.94
CA ASN A 397 -10.07 14.79 11.03
C ASN A 397 -10.21 13.44 11.77
N HIS A 398 -9.72 12.35 11.20
CA HIS A 398 -9.74 11.00 11.75
C HIS A 398 -8.33 10.45 12.05
N ALA A 399 -7.29 11.24 11.85
CA ALA A 399 -5.89 10.80 12.07
C ALA A 399 -5.63 10.33 13.51
N THR A 400 -6.36 10.87 14.49
CA THR A 400 -6.28 10.46 15.89
C THR A 400 -6.96 9.12 16.19
N GLN A 401 -7.72 8.58 15.26
CA GLN A 401 -8.42 7.30 15.36
C GLN A 401 -7.62 6.13 14.79
N ILE A 402 -6.40 6.37 14.31
CA ILE A 402 -5.53 5.32 13.78
C ILE A 402 -5.37 4.21 14.81
N ILE A 403 -5.69 2.99 14.38
CA ILE A 403 -5.62 1.81 15.24
C ILE A 403 -4.15 1.48 15.50
N GLN A 404 -3.85 1.32 16.76
CA GLN A 404 -2.55 0.82 17.22
C GLN A 404 -2.61 -0.70 17.36
N PRO A 405 -1.53 -1.42 17.03
CA PRO A 405 -1.43 -2.87 17.14
C PRO A 405 -1.48 -3.36 18.59
#